data_e9318c752fcd85c25d9e0504e7c885e3
#
_entry.id   e9318c752fcd85c25d9e0504e7c885e3
#
_cell.length_a   1.000
_cell.length_b   1.000
_cell.length_c   1.000
_cell.angle_alpha   90.00
_cell.angle_beta   90.00
_cell.angle_gamma   90.00
#
_symmetry.space_group_name_H-M   'P 1'
#
loop_
_entity.id
_entity.type
_entity.pdbx_description
1 polymer ?
#
loop_
_entity_poly.entity_id
_entity_poly.type
_entity_poly.pdbx_seq_one_letter_code
_entity_poly.pdbx_strand_id
1 'polypeptide(L)'
;MSKKFSIVRTKIDINKLLNNIEEYSIINMVKPYLFMNKDTIDELISQIGYKPDGFWGAQSSSMCGYFHGYKVFCDNTLSFGEVEIR
;
A
#
# COMPACT_ATOMS: atom_id res chain seq x y z
N MET A 1 10.08 -5.10 12.32
CA MET A 1 9.99 -6.26 11.41
C MET A 1 9.12 -5.89 10.21
N SER A 2 9.52 -6.27 9.02
CA SER A 2 8.76 -5.93 7.83
C SER A 2 8.29 -7.20 7.12
N LYS A 3 7.30 -7.02 6.25
CA LYS A 3 6.76 -8.13 5.48
C LYS A 3 6.58 -7.67 4.04
N LYS A 4 7.12 -8.43 3.10
CA LYS A 4 6.95 -8.17 1.67
C LYS A 4 6.09 -9.24 1.04
N PHE A 5 5.23 -8.83 0.12
CA PHE A 5 4.41 -9.77 -0.62
C PHE A 5 3.92 -9.11 -1.91
N SER A 6 3.45 -9.92 -2.84
CA SER A 6 2.92 -9.43 -4.10
C SER A 6 1.40 -9.48 -4.08
N ILE A 7 0.78 -8.44 -4.62
CA ILE A 7 -0.68 -8.33 -4.69
C ILE A 7 -1.19 -8.33 -6.12
N VAL A 8 -0.33 -8.62 -7.08
CA VAL A 8 -0.72 -8.62 -8.50
C VAL A 8 -0.98 -10.02 -9.00
N ARG A 9 -2.12 -10.17 -9.69
CA ARG A 9 -2.42 -11.34 -10.50
C ARG A 9 -2.70 -10.83 -11.90
N THR A 10 -3.96 -10.69 -12.28
CA THR A 10 -4.32 -9.98 -13.49
C THR A 10 -4.53 -8.50 -13.19
N LYS A 11 -4.85 -8.21 -11.96
CA LYS A 11 -4.93 -6.85 -11.43
C LYS A 11 -4.66 -6.91 -9.93
N ILE A 12 -4.60 -5.75 -9.29
CA ILE A 12 -4.32 -5.66 -7.87
C ILE A 12 -5.37 -6.44 -7.06
N ASP A 13 -4.89 -7.30 -6.19
CA ASP A 13 -5.76 -8.08 -5.31
C ASP A 13 -5.93 -7.33 -3.99
N ILE A 14 -6.97 -6.53 -3.92
CA ILE A 14 -7.24 -5.69 -2.75
C ILE A 14 -7.53 -6.53 -1.51
N ASN A 15 -8.23 -7.65 -1.68
CA ASN A 15 -8.53 -8.51 -0.54
C ASN A 15 -7.27 -9.12 0.04
N LYS A 16 -6.33 -9.52 -0.80
CA LYS A 16 -5.06 -10.04 -0.32
C LYS A 16 -4.29 -8.97 0.43
N LEU A 17 -4.31 -7.74 -0.08
CA LEU A 17 -3.65 -6.62 0.58
C LEU A 17 -4.23 -6.40 1.97
N LEU A 18 -5.57 -6.29 2.06
CA LEU A 18 -6.22 -6.06 3.34
C LEU A 18 -5.96 -7.19 4.33
N ASN A 19 -6.03 -8.43 3.87
CA ASN A 19 -5.80 -9.58 4.76
C ASN A 19 -4.38 -9.56 5.32
N ASN A 20 -3.40 -9.21 4.50
CA ASN A 20 -2.03 -9.15 4.97
C ASN A 20 -1.80 -8.00 5.96
N ILE A 21 -2.45 -6.87 5.72
CA ILE A 21 -2.36 -5.74 6.64
C ILE A 21 -2.95 -6.09 8.00
N GLU A 22 -4.13 -6.70 7.99
CA GLU A 22 -4.81 -7.07 9.23
C GLU A 22 -4.01 -8.10 10.01
N GLU A 23 -3.49 -9.11 9.32
CA GLU A 23 -2.68 -10.13 9.96
C GLU A 23 -1.43 -9.53 10.60
N TYR A 24 -0.74 -8.66 9.86
CA TYR A 24 0.44 -7.99 10.38
C TYR A 24 0.11 -7.15 11.61
N SER A 25 -0.99 -6.42 11.53
CA SER A 25 -1.42 -5.55 12.62
C SER A 25 -1.72 -6.35 13.88
N ILE A 26 -2.39 -7.48 13.74
CA ILE A 26 -2.74 -8.33 14.88
C ILE A 26 -1.49 -8.97 15.48
N ILE A 27 -0.63 -9.52 14.64
CA ILE A 27 0.55 -10.22 15.13
C ILE A 27 1.52 -9.28 15.83
N ASN A 28 1.70 -8.09 15.27
CA ASN A 28 2.69 -7.14 15.79
C ASN A 28 2.08 -6.10 16.71
N MET A 29 0.77 -6.07 16.83
CA MET A 29 0.03 -5.16 17.70
C MET A 29 0.37 -3.71 17.43
N VAL A 30 0.49 -3.35 16.15
CA VAL A 30 0.82 -2.00 15.72
C VAL A 30 -0.03 -1.64 14.52
N LYS A 31 -0.13 -0.34 14.25
CA LYS A 31 -0.77 0.14 13.03
C LYS A 31 0.32 0.30 11.97
N PRO A 32 0.35 -0.56 10.97
CA PRO A 32 1.47 -0.58 10.04
C PRO A 32 1.45 0.54 9.02
N TYR A 33 2.58 0.76 8.40
CA TYR A 33 2.74 1.61 7.24
C TYR A 33 2.90 0.74 6.01
N LEU A 34 2.40 1.20 4.88
CA LEU A 34 2.45 0.48 3.62
C LEU A 34 3.45 1.15 2.69
N PHE A 35 4.26 0.34 2.03
CA PHE A 35 5.25 0.84 1.08
C PHE A 35 5.05 0.13 -0.26
N MET A 36 4.98 0.90 -1.32
CA MET A 36 4.83 0.37 -2.68
C MET A 36 5.43 1.35 -3.66
N ASN A 37 5.74 0.87 -4.88
CA ASN A 37 6.28 1.79 -5.84
C ASN A 37 5.16 2.66 -6.43
N LYS A 38 5.57 3.72 -7.14
CA LYS A 38 4.61 4.68 -7.66
C LYS A 38 3.59 4.06 -8.61
N ASP A 39 4.02 3.15 -9.45
CA ASP A 39 3.13 2.52 -10.41
C ASP A 39 2.12 1.62 -9.71
N THR A 40 2.52 0.95 -8.65
CA THR A 40 1.61 0.15 -7.84
C THR A 40 0.56 1.03 -7.18
N ILE A 41 0.98 2.18 -6.65
CA ILE A 41 0.07 3.13 -6.04
C ILE A 41 -0.92 3.66 -7.06
N ASP A 42 -0.45 4.03 -8.24
CA ASP A 42 -1.32 4.54 -9.30
C ASP A 42 -2.35 3.50 -9.72
N GLU A 43 -1.94 2.25 -9.83
CA GLU A 43 -2.86 1.18 -10.19
C GLU A 43 -3.88 0.94 -9.09
N LEU A 44 -3.46 0.99 -7.84
CA LEU A 44 -4.37 0.83 -6.70
C LEU A 44 -5.43 1.93 -6.71
N ILE A 45 -5.02 3.18 -6.90
CA ILE A 45 -5.94 4.31 -6.98
C ILE A 45 -6.93 4.10 -8.12
N SER A 46 -6.44 3.71 -9.28
CA SER A 46 -7.27 3.48 -10.44
C SER A 46 -8.32 2.41 -10.17
N GLN A 47 -7.93 1.37 -9.46
CA GLN A 47 -8.80 0.23 -9.23
C GLN A 47 -9.88 0.53 -8.19
N ILE A 48 -9.57 1.29 -7.14
CA ILE A 48 -10.56 1.63 -6.13
C ILE A 48 -11.42 2.82 -6.52
N GLY A 49 -10.95 3.63 -7.45
CA GLY A 49 -11.78 4.66 -8.04
C GLY A 49 -11.93 5.94 -7.27
N TYR A 50 -11.19 6.15 -6.20
CA TYR A 50 -11.28 7.41 -5.48
C TYR A 50 -9.99 7.65 -4.68
N LYS A 51 -9.86 8.87 -4.19
CA LYS A 51 -8.70 9.31 -3.43
C LYS A 51 -9.12 9.60 -2.00
N PRO A 52 -8.93 8.65 -1.10
CA PRO A 52 -9.34 8.90 0.29
C PRO A 52 -8.47 9.98 0.92
N ASP A 53 -9.09 10.75 1.79
CA ASP A 53 -8.41 11.77 2.56
C ASP A 53 -7.49 12.63 1.78
N GLY A 54 -7.86 12.78 0.58
CA GLY A 54 -7.33 13.86 -0.05
C GLY A 54 -6.06 13.76 -0.74
N PHE A 55 -5.20 12.93 -0.47
CA PHE A 55 -4.21 13.10 -1.43
C PHE A 55 -3.38 11.86 -1.64
N TRP A 56 -3.42 11.48 -2.84
CA TRP A 56 -2.58 10.50 -3.44
C TRP A 56 -1.73 11.25 -4.43
N GLY A 57 -0.63 10.71 -4.70
CA GLY A 57 0.17 11.27 -5.71
C GLY A 57 1.31 12.03 -5.15
N ALA A 58 2.07 12.49 -6.00
CA ALA A 58 3.36 12.99 -5.72
C ALA A 58 3.34 14.18 -4.82
N GLN A 59 4.11 14.09 -3.82
CA GLN A 59 4.36 15.21 -2.96
C GLN A 59 5.85 15.29 -2.71
N SER A 60 6.25 16.27 -1.97
CA SER A 60 7.65 16.43 -1.65
C SER A 60 8.15 15.33 -0.73
N SER A 61 7.25 14.75 0.05
CA SER A 61 7.63 13.65 0.93
C SER A 61 7.33 12.32 0.27
N SER A 62 7.79 11.24 0.85
CA SER A 62 7.53 9.92 0.33
C SER A 62 6.12 9.42 0.65
N MET A 63 5.42 10.10 1.52
CA MET A 63 4.05 9.72 1.85
C MET A 63 3.11 10.14 0.74
N CYS A 64 2.33 9.19 0.23
CA CYS A 64 1.44 9.43 -0.91
C CYS A 64 -0.02 9.51 -0.53
N GLY A 65 -0.42 9.04 0.63
CA GLY A 65 -1.81 9.08 1.02
C GLY A 65 -2.16 8.00 2.02
N TYR A 66 -3.44 7.62 2.01
CA TYR A 66 -3.97 6.63 2.94
C TYR A 66 -4.75 5.56 2.20
N PHE A 67 -4.64 4.32 2.67
CA PHE A 67 -5.44 3.23 2.18
C PHE A 67 -6.11 2.59 3.39
N HIS A 68 -7.44 2.70 3.49
CA HIS A 68 -8.20 2.22 4.64
C HIS A 68 -7.63 2.72 5.97
N GLY A 69 -7.19 3.97 5.98
CA GLY A 69 -6.63 4.57 7.19
C GLY A 69 -5.16 4.28 7.44
N TYR A 70 -4.55 3.43 6.64
CA TYR A 70 -3.13 3.14 6.77
C TYR A 70 -2.33 4.05 5.86
N LYS A 71 -1.23 4.60 6.37
CA LYS A 71 -0.39 5.51 5.57
C LYS A 71 0.35 4.74 4.49
N VAL A 72 0.34 5.28 3.30
CA VAL A 72 1.01 4.69 2.14
C VAL A 72 2.19 5.57 1.74
N PHE A 73 3.34 4.95 1.62
CA PHE A 73 4.58 5.62 1.23
C PHE A 73 5.07 5.09 -0.09
N CYS A 74 5.69 5.94 -0.86
CA CYS A 74 6.27 5.56 -2.13
C CYS A 74 7.69 5.04 -1.92
N ASP A 75 7.96 3.84 -2.42
CA ASP A 75 9.29 3.24 -2.34
C ASP A 75 9.56 2.56 -3.68
N ASN A 76 10.32 3.24 -4.53
CA ASN A 76 10.57 2.76 -5.88
C ASN A 76 11.64 1.68 -5.96
N THR A 77 12.18 1.26 -4.80
CA THR A 77 13.03 0.07 -4.79
C THR A 77 12.21 -1.22 -4.83
N LEU A 78 10.90 -1.11 -4.60
CA LEU A 78 10.01 -2.26 -4.70
C LEU A 78 9.55 -2.44 -6.14
N SER A 79 9.27 -3.68 -6.50
CA SER A 79 8.78 -4.00 -7.85
C SER A 79 7.30 -3.67 -7.97
N PHE A 80 6.82 -3.56 -9.20
CA PHE A 80 5.40 -3.34 -9.44
C PHE A 80 4.60 -4.48 -8.82
N GLY A 81 3.58 -4.12 -8.07
CA GLY A 81 2.71 -5.09 -7.40
C GLY A 81 3.25 -5.62 -6.08
N GLU A 82 4.46 -5.25 -5.73
CA GLU A 82 5.05 -5.67 -4.46
C GLU A 82 4.74 -4.65 -3.38
N VAL A 83 4.33 -5.14 -2.21
CA VAL A 83 4.02 -4.28 -1.07
C VAL A 83 4.89 -4.71 0.10
N GLU A 84 5.43 -3.73 0.80
CA GLU A 84 6.13 -3.99 2.05
C GLU A 84 5.35 -3.33 3.18
N ILE A 85 5.12 -4.07 4.24
CA ILE A 85 4.46 -3.57 5.45
C ILE A 85 5.51 -3.42 6.54
N ARG A 86 5.54 -2.25 7.15
CA ARG A 86 6.49 -2.00 8.24
C ARG A 86 5.81 -1.47 9.48
#